data_7616ac540af52de288977ef06862d122
#
_entry.id   7616ac540af52de288977ef06862d122
#
_cell.length_a   1.000
_cell.length_b   1.000
_cell.length_c   1.000
_cell.angle_alpha   90.00
_cell.angle_beta   90.00
_cell.angle_gamma   90.00
#
_symmetry.space_group_name_H-M   'P 1'
#
loop_
_entity.id
_entity.type
_entity.pdbx_description
1 polymer ?
#
loop_
_entity_poly.entity_id
_entity_poly.type
_entity_poly.pdbx_seq_one_letter_code
_entity_poly.pdbx_strand_id
1 'polypeptide(L)'
;MRVRAISDRDYLNMIRVSRRQAPASLWIKGASVLNVYTKEWQEHHVVVAGERIAYVGEKEPLVDDQTVIMEAAGQYLVPGYIEPHAHPFQWYNPYTLADFALQTGTTGMVSDSLMLMHLPFSQRAAIMDSLAAHPVKQFFWGRLDPQTGKAHPSFTKENLARMLEHPRVIQGGELTNWGGVLQEDETLLFGLKHTRDLGKRMEGHHPGASYETLNIAAAAGVTACHEAIHAEDLLSRIRLGMYATLRHSSIRPDLPELVKGWLALGVPWSSRMMLTSDGSTPPMHRDGFMNSTIRVAIEAGMPPEEAYVMATLNPAVYYGLDAEIGGIAPGRIADMLLLPAIDQPTPSIVIANGQRVAEKGTLLVPTVQPQWDEASVRLADPLKKQAHPDWFRLRPDEDGKAPVLQMLNAVITRLSLEDMPVDQDGYVSLHHDPQLALIATIDATGGKRTLAVLRGFGEQLEGLASTYSASGDWIVIGRDPQAMAQALERIREIKGGVVLIDEGKIICECPLPLAGKFTSAPMEEVISMGENLVNQLRSKGHVHLDPIYSILFFTATHLPYARLTATGIVDIKSGQIVVPALPLP
;
A
#
# COMPACT_ATOMS: atom_id res chain seq x y z
N MET A 1 10.90 1.10 22.05
CA MET A 1 11.52 0.21 21.05
C MET A 1 12.77 0.89 20.52
N ARG A 2 13.86 0.18 20.20
CA ARG A 2 15.04 0.79 19.56
C ARG A 2 14.99 0.52 18.06
N VAL A 3 15.09 1.58 17.27
CA VAL A 3 15.17 1.49 15.80
C VAL A 3 16.55 0.97 15.40
N ARG A 4 17.59 1.48 16.05
CA ARG A 4 18.99 1.12 15.79
C ARG A 4 19.83 1.18 17.06
N ALA A 5 20.63 0.16 17.31
CA ALA A 5 21.54 0.15 18.46
C ALA A 5 22.62 1.23 18.28
N ILE A 6 23.01 1.87 19.37
CA ILE A 6 24.16 2.78 19.41
C ILE A 6 25.30 2.11 20.18
N SER A 7 26.51 2.17 19.67
CA SER A 7 27.70 1.68 20.39
C SER A 7 28.06 2.62 21.55
N ASP A 8 28.76 2.10 22.58
CA ASP A 8 29.25 2.94 23.69
C ASP A 8 30.16 4.08 23.21
N ARG A 9 30.95 3.82 22.18
CA ARG A 9 31.82 4.80 21.54
C ARG A 9 31.01 5.94 20.90
N ASP A 10 30.00 5.61 20.11
CA ASP A 10 29.19 6.60 19.40
C ASP A 10 28.32 7.39 20.38
N TYR A 11 27.82 6.72 21.42
CA TYR A 11 27.08 7.37 22.50
C TYR A 11 27.95 8.41 23.23
N LEU A 12 29.18 8.06 23.62
CA LEU A 12 30.12 8.98 24.24
C LEU A 12 30.51 10.12 23.29
N ASN A 13 30.74 9.79 22.00
CA ASN A 13 31.08 10.79 21.00
C ASN A 13 29.97 11.82 20.80
N MET A 14 28.70 11.38 20.74
CA MET A 14 27.53 12.27 20.65
C MET A 14 27.50 13.28 21.82
N ILE A 15 27.76 12.83 23.06
CA ILE A 15 27.85 13.69 24.23
C ILE A 15 29.01 14.69 24.11
N ARG A 16 30.19 14.26 23.63
CA ARG A 16 31.34 15.14 23.43
C ARG A 16 31.09 16.20 22.37
N VAL A 17 30.47 15.81 21.25
CA VAL A 17 30.06 16.75 20.18
C VAL A 17 29.06 17.78 20.72
N SER A 18 28.05 17.34 21.47
CA SER A 18 27.07 18.24 22.10
C SER A 18 27.74 19.25 23.05
N ARG A 19 28.79 18.83 23.76
CA ARG A 19 29.60 19.67 24.64
C ARG A 19 30.67 20.49 23.91
N ARG A 20 30.79 20.38 22.58
CA ARG A 20 31.86 21.00 21.77
C ARG A 20 33.27 20.58 22.22
N GLN A 21 33.43 19.30 22.58
CA GLN A 21 34.68 18.66 22.97
C GLN A 21 35.16 17.65 21.91
N ALA A 22 34.38 17.44 20.85
CA ALA A 22 34.72 16.68 19.66
C ALA A 22 34.10 17.34 18.43
N PRO A 23 34.69 17.18 17.24
CA PRO A 23 34.15 17.75 16.01
C PRO A 23 32.84 17.06 15.61
N ALA A 24 31.95 17.80 14.94
CA ALA A 24 30.74 17.27 14.34
C ALA A 24 31.05 16.45 13.09
N SER A 25 30.23 15.46 12.76
CA SER A 25 30.28 14.78 11.47
C SER A 25 29.52 15.57 10.39
N LEU A 26 28.41 16.23 10.78
CA LEU A 26 27.61 17.09 9.90
C LEU A 26 27.15 18.30 10.71
N TRP A 27 27.23 19.48 10.09
CA TRP A 27 26.69 20.73 10.60
C TRP A 27 25.77 21.37 9.56
N ILE A 28 24.45 21.39 9.86
CA ILE A 28 23.47 22.14 9.09
C ILE A 28 23.37 23.54 9.69
N LYS A 29 23.76 24.55 8.92
CA LYS A 29 23.98 25.89 9.42
C LYS A 29 22.85 26.83 9.03
N GLY A 30 22.16 27.41 10.03
CA GLY A 30 21.22 28.50 9.84
C GLY A 30 19.94 28.13 9.11
N ALA A 31 19.43 26.89 9.28
CA ALA A 31 18.14 26.52 8.75
C ALA A 31 16.98 27.03 9.63
N SER A 32 15.84 27.30 9.02
CA SER A 32 14.57 27.41 9.73
C SER A 32 14.07 25.99 10.07
N VAL A 33 14.27 25.55 11.30
CA VAL A 33 14.02 24.18 11.78
C VAL A 33 12.63 24.08 12.34
N LEU A 34 11.81 23.12 11.85
CA LEU A 34 10.52 22.83 12.46
C LEU A 34 10.72 22.03 13.76
N ASN A 35 10.37 22.64 14.87
CA ASN A 35 10.18 21.95 16.13
C ASN A 35 8.78 21.30 16.14
N VAL A 36 8.70 20.01 15.79
CA VAL A 36 7.43 19.27 15.72
C VAL A 36 6.75 19.08 17.09
N TYR A 37 7.46 19.29 18.19
CA TYR A 37 6.92 19.16 19.56
C TYR A 37 6.13 20.40 19.97
N THR A 38 6.54 21.60 19.51
CA THR A 38 5.91 22.90 19.79
C THR A 38 5.21 23.51 18.59
N LYS A 39 5.44 22.93 17.37
CA LYS A 39 4.94 23.41 16.08
C LYS A 39 5.44 24.82 15.72
N GLU A 40 6.69 25.10 16.07
CA GLU A 40 7.36 26.38 15.84
C GLU A 40 8.50 26.21 14.84
N TRP A 41 8.73 27.23 14.01
CA TRP A 41 9.93 27.38 13.19
C TRP A 41 10.98 28.19 13.94
N GLN A 42 12.20 27.66 14.03
CA GLN A 42 13.29 28.26 14.80
C GLN A 42 14.56 28.30 13.94
N GLU A 43 15.18 29.47 13.86
CA GLU A 43 16.49 29.65 13.19
C GLU A 43 17.60 29.03 14.04
N HIS A 44 17.95 27.79 13.75
CA HIS A 44 18.89 27.01 14.53
C HIS A 44 19.93 26.30 13.67
N HIS A 45 21.06 25.98 14.29
CA HIS A 45 22.01 25.00 13.81
C HIS A 45 21.57 23.60 14.23
N VAL A 46 21.75 22.63 13.34
CA VAL A 46 21.61 21.21 13.68
C VAL A 46 22.97 20.55 13.52
N VAL A 47 23.45 19.93 14.61
CA VAL A 47 24.77 19.31 14.70
C VAL A 47 24.62 17.81 14.87
N VAL A 48 25.32 17.04 14.05
CA VAL A 48 25.23 15.58 14.02
C VAL A 48 26.55 14.96 14.42
N ALA A 49 26.47 13.88 15.17
CA ALA A 49 27.58 13.00 15.54
C ALA A 49 27.32 11.59 15.03
N GLY A 50 27.97 11.19 13.94
CA GLY A 50 27.70 9.93 13.26
C GLY A 50 26.27 9.88 12.71
N GLU A 51 25.44 8.98 13.24
CA GLU A 51 24.06 8.79 12.79
C GLU A 51 23.02 9.60 13.57
N ARG A 52 23.44 10.36 14.63
CA ARG A 52 22.50 10.98 15.57
C ARG A 52 22.72 12.47 15.72
N ILE A 53 21.61 13.17 15.96
CA ILE A 53 21.62 14.60 16.29
C ILE A 53 22.24 14.76 17.68
N ALA A 54 23.30 15.56 17.76
CA ALA A 54 23.98 15.86 19.02
C ALA A 54 23.51 17.18 19.64
N TYR A 55 23.16 18.17 18.79
CA TYR A 55 22.76 19.49 19.28
C TYR A 55 21.83 20.19 18.30
N VAL A 56 20.87 20.93 18.82
CA VAL A 56 20.01 21.86 18.07
C VAL A 56 20.00 23.19 18.83
N GLY A 57 20.31 24.29 18.16
CA GLY A 57 20.32 25.63 18.79
C GLY A 57 21.26 26.61 18.08
N GLU A 58 21.55 27.71 18.74
CA GLU A 58 22.28 28.86 18.17
C GLU A 58 23.81 28.71 18.16
N LYS A 59 24.37 27.76 18.92
CA LYS A 59 25.82 27.66 19.11
C LYS A 59 26.46 26.80 18.03
N GLU A 60 27.52 27.35 17.41
CA GLU A 60 28.34 26.64 16.44
C GLU A 60 29.07 25.44 17.05
N PRO A 61 29.23 24.32 16.34
CA PRO A 61 30.00 23.17 16.79
C PRO A 61 31.50 23.36 16.65
N LEU A 62 32.29 22.45 17.24
CA LEU A 62 33.65 22.20 16.75
C LEU A 62 33.56 21.51 15.37
N VAL A 63 34.45 21.91 14.47
CA VAL A 63 34.58 21.34 13.14
C VAL A 63 36.05 20.96 12.90
N ASP A 64 36.25 20.00 12.02
CA ASP A 64 37.55 19.61 11.45
C ASP A 64 37.44 19.38 9.94
N ASP A 65 38.48 18.85 9.32
CA ASP A 65 38.55 18.57 7.85
C ASP A 65 37.59 17.46 7.42
N GLN A 66 37.03 16.68 8.34
CA GLN A 66 36.06 15.62 8.08
C GLN A 66 34.61 16.08 8.28
N THR A 67 34.42 17.26 8.89
CA THR A 67 33.08 17.80 9.14
C THR A 67 32.43 18.27 7.83
N VAL A 68 31.30 17.68 7.48
CA VAL A 68 30.47 18.16 6.36
C VAL A 68 29.70 19.38 6.84
N ILE A 69 29.92 20.54 6.21
CA ILE A 69 29.16 21.78 6.50
C ILE A 69 28.13 21.97 5.39
N MET A 70 26.86 22.13 5.78
CA MET A 70 25.73 22.37 4.88
C MET A 70 25.13 23.73 5.20
N GLU A 71 25.37 24.71 4.33
CA GLU A 71 24.74 26.03 4.45
C GLU A 71 23.26 25.92 4.08
N ALA A 72 22.37 26.27 5.00
CA ALA A 72 20.93 26.12 4.86
C ALA A 72 20.14 27.39 5.21
N ALA A 73 20.82 28.54 5.24
CA ALA A 73 20.17 29.82 5.50
C ALA A 73 19.07 30.10 4.46
N GLY A 74 17.88 30.47 4.93
CA GLY A 74 16.72 30.71 4.08
C GLY A 74 16.02 29.44 3.57
N GLN A 75 16.41 28.26 4.03
CA GLN A 75 15.75 26.97 3.74
C GLN A 75 15.10 26.41 4.99
N TYR A 76 14.14 25.52 4.82
CA TYR A 76 13.35 24.92 5.88
C TYR A 76 13.79 23.49 6.14
N LEU A 77 13.96 23.12 7.41
CA LEU A 77 14.41 21.80 7.82
C LEU A 77 13.31 21.10 8.62
N VAL A 78 12.83 19.97 8.12
CA VAL A 78 11.81 19.14 8.78
C VAL A 78 12.34 17.73 9.06
N PRO A 79 11.76 16.96 10.01
CA PRO A 79 12.09 15.55 10.17
C PRO A 79 11.76 14.73 8.93
N GLY A 80 12.47 13.62 8.72
CA GLY A 80 12.12 12.65 7.68
C GLY A 80 10.71 12.11 7.83
N TYR A 81 9.99 11.99 6.73
CA TYR A 81 8.60 11.53 6.74
C TYR A 81 8.50 10.05 7.12
N ILE A 82 7.37 9.67 7.73
CA ILE A 82 7.04 8.30 8.12
C ILE A 82 5.72 7.94 7.48
N GLU A 83 5.73 6.89 6.63
CA GLU A 83 4.51 6.27 6.13
C GLU A 83 4.05 5.18 7.10
N PRO A 84 2.92 5.36 7.81
CA PRO A 84 2.47 4.40 8.81
C PRO A 84 1.74 3.18 8.23
N HIS A 85 1.35 3.21 6.95
CA HIS A 85 0.50 2.18 6.37
C HIS A 85 0.79 1.98 4.87
N ALA A 86 1.89 1.32 4.53
CA ALA A 86 2.30 1.06 3.15
C ALA A 86 1.95 -0.36 2.68
N HIS A 87 1.53 -0.49 1.41
CA HIS A 87 1.37 -1.78 0.73
C HIS A 87 2.46 -1.95 -0.33
N PRO A 88 3.60 -2.61 -0.01
CA PRO A 88 4.80 -2.57 -0.86
C PRO A 88 4.78 -3.57 -2.02
N PHE A 89 3.63 -4.20 -2.33
CA PHE A 89 3.51 -5.21 -3.39
C PHE A 89 2.39 -4.86 -4.39
N GLN A 90 2.39 -3.60 -4.86
CA GLN A 90 1.43 -3.09 -5.85
C GLN A 90 2.15 -2.86 -7.20
N TRP A 91 2.57 -3.93 -7.88
CA TRP A 91 3.44 -4.01 -9.05
C TRP A 91 4.92 -3.73 -8.74
N TYR A 92 5.21 -2.84 -7.81
CA TYR A 92 6.53 -2.64 -7.22
C TYR A 92 6.77 -3.60 -6.05
N ASN A 93 7.95 -3.58 -5.48
CA ASN A 93 8.34 -4.42 -4.36
C ASN A 93 8.92 -3.57 -3.21
N PRO A 94 9.09 -4.10 -1.99
CA PRO A 94 9.52 -3.29 -0.85
C PRO A 94 10.92 -2.65 -1.00
N TYR A 95 11.78 -3.17 -1.86
CA TYR A 95 13.10 -2.57 -2.10
C TYR A 95 12.99 -1.35 -3.03
N THR A 96 12.32 -1.51 -4.17
CA THR A 96 12.12 -0.40 -5.12
C THR A 96 11.23 0.71 -4.54
N LEU A 97 10.23 0.33 -3.71
CA LEU A 97 9.44 1.31 -2.98
C LEU A 97 10.30 2.07 -1.95
N ALA A 98 11.22 1.40 -1.26
CA ALA A 98 12.10 2.06 -0.28
C ALA A 98 13.06 3.05 -0.94
N ASP A 99 13.65 2.69 -2.08
CA ASP A 99 14.49 3.60 -2.87
C ASP A 99 13.69 4.85 -3.26
N PHE A 100 12.50 4.68 -3.80
CA PHE A 100 11.61 5.77 -4.20
C PHE A 100 11.14 6.61 -2.99
N ALA A 101 10.78 5.97 -1.89
CA ALA A 101 10.42 6.63 -0.65
C ALA A 101 11.55 7.53 -0.14
N LEU A 102 12.80 7.04 -0.19
CA LEU A 102 13.98 7.81 0.21
C LEU A 102 14.21 9.02 -0.70
N GLN A 103 14.06 8.86 -2.02
CA GLN A 103 14.16 9.96 -3.00
C GLN A 103 13.19 11.11 -2.72
N THR A 104 12.03 10.77 -2.16
CA THR A 104 10.92 11.72 -1.91
C THR A 104 10.80 12.15 -0.45
N GLY A 105 11.77 11.76 0.41
CA GLY A 105 11.87 12.24 1.80
C GLY A 105 11.25 11.33 2.85
N THR A 106 10.75 10.16 2.48
CA THR A 106 10.24 9.19 3.47
C THR A 106 11.39 8.36 4.01
N THR A 107 11.67 8.49 5.31
CA THR A 107 12.78 7.81 5.99
C THR A 107 12.35 6.71 6.95
N GLY A 108 11.04 6.59 7.19
CA GLY A 108 10.44 5.52 7.98
C GLY A 108 9.19 4.97 7.31
N MET A 109 8.97 3.66 7.37
CA MET A 109 7.82 3.01 6.74
C MET A 109 7.37 1.79 7.51
N VAL A 110 6.06 1.62 7.67
CA VAL A 110 5.43 0.41 8.22
C VAL A 110 4.62 -0.24 7.12
N SER A 111 4.98 -1.47 6.75
CA SER A 111 4.58 -2.11 5.50
C SER A 111 3.75 -3.37 5.71
N ASP A 112 2.83 -3.62 4.77
CA ASP A 112 2.08 -4.86 4.67
C ASP A 112 2.99 -6.07 4.47
N SER A 113 2.68 -7.16 5.15
CA SER A 113 3.37 -8.43 5.02
C SER A 113 2.54 -9.52 4.34
N LEU A 114 1.37 -9.21 3.76
CA LEU A 114 0.48 -10.22 3.19
C LEU A 114 1.20 -11.14 2.20
N MET A 115 1.94 -10.56 1.26
CA MET A 115 2.70 -11.36 0.28
C MET A 115 3.81 -12.19 0.92
N LEU A 116 4.43 -11.67 1.98
CA LEU A 116 5.44 -12.43 2.73
C LEU A 116 4.82 -13.64 3.44
N MET A 117 3.56 -13.57 3.87
CA MET A 117 2.88 -14.71 4.51
C MET A 117 2.77 -15.93 3.60
N HIS A 118 2.84 -15.77 2.28
CA HIS A 118 2.84 -16.88 1.32
C HIS A 118 4.21 -17.56 1.13
N LEU A 119 5.29 -16.94 1.64
CA LEU A 119 6.65 -17.48 1.56
C LEU A 119 6.99 -18.36 2.78
N PRO A 120 7.96 -19.28 2.68
CA PRO A 120 8.53 -19.97 3.84
C PRO A 120 9.05 -18.96 4.88
N PHE A 121 8.92 -19.28 6.17
CA PHE A 121 9.29 -18.33 7.24
C PHE A 121 10.75 -17.85 7.16
N SER A 122 11.68 -18.73 6.81
CA SER A 122 13.11 -18.36 6.65
C SER A 122 13.32 -17.28 5.59
N GLN A 123 12.55 -17.32 4.50
CA GLN A 123 12.62 -16.29 3.46
C GLN A 123 11.96 -14.98 3.91
N ARG A 124 10.80 -15.05 4.60
CA ARG A 124 10.18 -13.85 5.19
C ARG A 124 11.17 -13.09 6.07
N ALA A 125 11.81 -13.82 7.00
CA ALA A 125 12.81 -13.24 7.90
C ALA A 125 14.00 -12.64 7.13
N ALA A 126 14.55 -13.39 6.16
CA ALA A 126 15.69 -12.92 5.35
C ALA A 126 15.37 -11.63 4.59
N ILE A 127 14.16 -11.51 4.00
CA ILE A 127 13.73 -10.29 3.31
C ILE A 127 13.59 -9.12 4.30
N MET A 128 12.90 -9.33 5.43
CA MET A 128 12.72 -8.29 6.44
C MET A 128 14.06 -7.84 7.05
N ASP A 129 15.00 -8.76 7.25
CA ASP A 129 16.32 -8.45 7.80
C ASP A 129 17.23 -7.76 6.79
N SER A 130 17.17 -8.14 5.50
CA SER A 130 17.96 -7.48 4.45
C SER A 130 17.53 -6.02 4.26
N LEU A 131 16.23 -5.73 4.36
CA LEU A 131 15.69 -4.37 4.32
C LEU A 131 16.17 -3.51 5.52
N ALA A 132 16.68 -4.14 6.59
CA ALA A 132 17.31 -3.42 7.70
C ALA A 132 18.57 -2.64 7.33
N ALA A 133 19.25 -3.04 6.27
CA ALA A 133 20.43 -2.35 5.76
C ALA A 133 20.08 -1.07 4.98
N HIS A 134 18.82 -0.93 4.56
CA HIS A 134 18.35 0.24 3.84
C HIS A 134 18.32 1.49 4.74
N PRO A 135 18.65 2.70 4.22
CA PRO A 135 18.54 3.93 5.00
C PRO A 135 17.12 4.23 5.51
N VAL A 136 16.07 3.84 4.78
CA VAL A 136 14.69 3.88 5.27
C VAL A 136 14.49 2.83 6.36
N LYS A 137 13.95 3.26 7.51
CA LYS A 137 13.62 2.37 8.65
C LYS A 137 12.36 1.61 8.33
N GLN A 138 12.50 0.38 7.83
CA GLN A 138 11.38 -0.47 7.45
C GLN A 138 10.93 -1.36 8.59
N PHE A 139 9.65 -1.29 8.88
CA PHE A 139 8.91 -2.14 9.79
C PHE A 139 7.74 -2.79 9.06
N PHE A 140 7.12 -3.77 9.70
CA PHE A 140 6.01 -4.51 9.12
C PHE A 140 4.86 -4.66 10.10
N TRP A 141 3.68 -4.90 9.56
CA TRP A 141 2.61 -5.49 10.33
C TRP A 141 2.43 -6.97 9.96
N GLY A 142 2.10 -7.78 10.97
CA GLY A 142 1.76 -9.19 10.79
C GLY A 142 0.29 -9.33 10.40
N ARG A 143 0.01 -9.76 9.18
CA ARG A 143 -1.36 -10.03 8.72
C ARG A 143 -2.00 -11.11 9.57
N LEU A 144 -3.26 -10.90 9.95
CA LEU A 144 -4.04 -11.82 10.77
C LEU A 144 -5.00 -12.68 9.94
N ASP A 145 -5.34 -12.25 8.73
CA ASP A 145 -6.22 -12.94 7.79
C ASP A 145 -5.72 -12.82 6.34
N PRO A 146 -6.10 -13.76 5.45
CA PRO A 146 -5.61 -13.80 4.06
C PRO A 146 -6.36 -12.85 3.11
N GLN A 147 -7.33 -12.09 3.56
CA GLN A 147 -8.24 -11.25 2.74
C GLN A 147 -9.03 -12.02 1.67
N THR A 148 -9.07 -13.33 1.77
CA THR A 148 -9.83 -14.22 0.89
C THR A 148 -10.72 -15.11 1.74
N GLY A 149 -11.91 -15.47 1.24
CA GLY A 149 -12.87 -16.29 1.97
C GLY A 149 -12.46 -17.76 2.19
N LYS A 150 -11.21 -18.13 1.86
CA LYS A 150 -10.68 -19.49 2.02
C LYS A 150 -9.68 -19.53 3.17
N ALA A 151 -9.75 -20.58 3.98
CA ALA A 151 -8.66 -20.94 4.88
C ALA A 151 -7.36 -21.09 4.05
N HIS A 152 -6.32 -20.40 4.46
CA HIS A 152 -5.02 -20.46 3.79
C HIS A 152 -4.00 -21.11 4.73
N PRO A 153 -3.21 -22.10 4.27
CA PRO A 153 -2.30 -22.87 5.12
C PRO A 153 -1.23 -22.02 5.82
N SER A 154 -0.96 -20.81 5.33
CA SER A 154 -0.03 -19.87 5.97
C SER A 154 -0.61 -19.15 7.20
N PHE A 155 -1.95 -19.16 7.40
CA PHE A 155 -2.61 -18.46 8.49
C PHE A 155 -3.01 -19.44 9.60
N THR A 156 -2.02 -20.05 10.24
CA THR A 156 -2.17 -20.89 11.44
C THR A 156 -1.72 -20.12 12.67
N LYS A 157 -2.22 -20.50 13.87
CA LYS A 157 -1.80 -19.88 15.14
C LYS A 157 -0.26 -19.84 15.28
N GLU A 158 0.44 -20.91 14.88
CA GLU A 158 1.89 -20.99 14.91
C GLU A 158 2.56 -19.98 13.96
N ASN A 159 2.12 -19.92 12.70
CA ASN A 159 2.68 -18.99 11.73
C ASN A 159 2.41 -17.52 12.08
N LEU A 160 1.22 -17.24 12.64
CA LEU A 160 0.88 -15.90 13.14
C LEU A 160 1.77 -15.52 14.32
N ALA A 161 1.97 -16.41 15.30
CA ALA A 161 2.86 -16.15 16.44
C ALA A 161 4.28 -15.84 15.96
N ARG A 162 4.87 -16.71 15.12
CA ARG A 162 6.22 -16.51 14.58
C ARG A 162 6.37 -15.18 13.82
N MET A 163 5.34 -14.77 13.06
CA MET A 163 5.35 -13.50 12.34
C MET A 163 5.26 -12.32 13.30
N LEU A 164 4.32 -12.37 14.24
CA LEU A 164 4.11 -11.31 15.21
C LEU A 164 5.27 -11.14 16.18
N GLU A 165 6.01 -12.20 16.50
CA GLU A 165 7.19 -12.17 17.37
C GLU A 165 8.44 -11.61 16.69
N HIS A 166 8.46 -11.53 15.36
CA HIS A 166 9.61 -10.96 14.65
C HIS A 166 9.87 -9.51 15.09
N PRO A 167 11.14 -9.11 15.37
CA PRO A 167 11.45 -7.79 15.93
C PRO A 167 11.10 -6.61 15.02
N ARG A 168 11.03 -6.83 13.69
CA ARG A 168 10.62 -5.80 12.73
C ARG A 168 9.10 -5.71 12.53
N VAL A 169 8.34 -6.64 13.05
CA VAL A 169 6.88 -6.57 13.06
C VAL A 169 6.47 -5.81 14.31
N ILE A 170 5.91 -4.61 14.14
CA ILE A 170 5.56 -3.69 15.24
C ILE A 170 4.06 -3.51 15.43
N GLN A 171 3.28 -4.13 14.55
CA GLN A 171 1.83 -4.04 14.51
C GLN A 171 1.23 -5.38 14.08
N GLY A 172 0.03 -5.72 14.55
CA GLY A 172 -0.85 -6.73 13.99
C GLY A 172 -1.92 -6.09 13.13
N GLY A 173 -2.45 -6.83 12.20
CA GLY A 173 -3.45 -6.33 11.25
C GLY A 173 -2.84 -6.21 9.86
N GLU A 174 -3.34 -5.51 8.95
CA GLU A 174 -4.65 -4.85 8.89
C GLU A 174 -5.77 -5.88 9.12
N LEU A 175 -6.66 -5.63 10.08
CA LEU A 175 -7.80 -6.52 10.35
C LEU A 175 -8.92 -6.23 9.35
N THR A 176 -9.08 -7.07 8.34
CA THR A 176 -10.12 -6.99 7.30
C THR A 176 -11.26 -7.98 7.52
N ASN A 177 -10.98 -9.15 8.11
CA ASN A 177 -11.99 -10.17 8.41
C ASN A 177 -12.76 -9.86 9.70
N TRP A 178 -13.53 -8.77 9.69
CA TRP A 178 -14.36 -8.38 10.81
C TRP A 178 -15.47 -9.40 11.12
N GLY A 179 -16.01 -10.02 10.07
CA GLY A 179 -17.00 -11.10 10.23
C GLY A 179 -16.48 -12.27 11.06
N GLY A 180 -15.21 -12.65 10.88
CA GLY A 180 -14.56 -13.70 11.68
C GLY A 180 -14.43 -13.31 13.17
N VAL A 181 -14.18 -12.03 13.48
CA VAL A 181 -14.16 -11.57 14.88
C VAL A 181 -15.53 -11.73 15.53
N LEU A 182 -16.60 -11.32 14.83
CA LEU A 182 -17.97 -11.43 15.33
C LEU A 182 -18.47 -12.88 15.44
N GLN A 183 -17.88 -13.80 14.67
CA GLN A 183 -18.16 -15.25 14.72
C GLN A 183 -17.21 -16.01 15.64
N GLU A 184 -16.36 -15.30 16.39
CA GLU A 184 -15.42 -15.85 17.35
C GLU A 184 -14.39 -16.83 16.72
N ASP A 185 -13.91 -16.55 15.49
CA ASP A 185 -12.88 -17.38 14.85
C ASP A 185 -11.64 -17.50 15.75
N GLU A 186 -11.33 -18.71 16.17
CA GLU A 186 -10.27 -18.97 17.15
C GLU A 186 -8.87 -18.53 16.69
N THR A 187 -8.56 -18.66 15.40
CA THR A 187 -7.25 -18.29 14.87
C THR A 187 -7.09 -16.77 14.82
N LEU A 188 -8.15 -16.08 14.41
CA LEU A 188 -8.18 -14.64 14.36
C LEU A 188 -8.12 -14.03 15.77
N LEU A 189 -8.94 -14.52 16.70
CA LEU A 189 -8.91 -14.09 18.11
C LEU A 189 -7.57 -14.37 18.78
N PHE A 190 -6.91 -15.48 18.45
CA PHE A 190 -5.55 -15.76 18.88
C PHE A 190 -4.59 -14.67 18.37
N GLY A 191 -4.62 -14.32 17.08
CA GLY A 191 -3.77 -13.30 16.49
C GLY A 191 -3.96 -11.91 17.14
N LEU A 192 -5.21 -11.50 17.38
CA LEU A 192 -5.55 -10.25 18.08
C LEU A 192 -4.96 -10.23 19.50
N LYS A 193 -5.27 -11.28 20.29
CA LYS A 193 -4.79 -11.40 21.66
C LYS A 193 -3.25 -11.44 21.73
N HIS A 194 -2.62 -12.24 20.88
CA HIS A 194 -1.16 -12.37 20.86
C HIS A 194 -0.46 -11.05 20.50
N THR A 195 -1.00 -10.31 19.52
CA THR A 195 -0.51 -8.95 19.20
C THR A 195 -0.54 -8.03 20.43
N ARG A 196 -1.65 -8.06 21.17
CA ARG A 196 -1.82 -7.27 22.39
C ARG A 196 -0.87 -7.71 23.50
N ASP A 197 -0.70 -9.01 23.71
CA ASP A 197 0.22 -9.58 24.73
C ASP A 197 1.69 -9.18 24.47
N LEU A 198 2.07 -9.05 23.19
CA LEU A 198 3.38 -8.55 22.75
C LEU A 198 3.53 -7.02 22.90
N GLY A 199 2.50 -6.30 23.34
CA GLY A 199 2.49 -4.83 23.45
C GLY A 199 2.55 -4.10 22.11
N LYS A 200 2.20 -4.77 21.01
CA LYS A 200 2.22 -4.21 19.65
C LYS A 200 0.91 -3.52 19.32
N ARG A 201 0.96 -2.62 18.33
CA ARG A 201 -0.22 -1.90 17.83
C ARG A 201 -1.12 -2.84 17.01
N MET A 202 -2.38 -2.45 16.85
CA MET A 202 -3.37 -3.17 16.05
C MET A 202 -4.08 -2.18 15.15
N GLU A 203 -4.06 -2.40 13.86
CA GLU A 203 -4.83 -1.60 12.92
C GLU A 203 -5.99 -2.39 12.33
N GLY A 204 -7.10 -1.70 12.11
CA GLY A 204 -8.31 -2.28 11.56
C GLY A 204 -8.77 -1.55 10.31
N HIS A 205 -9.42 -2.31 9.43
CA HIS A 205 -10.07 -1.85 8.21
C HIS A 205 -11.59 -1.83 8.43
N HIS A 206 -12.14 -0.64 8.74
CA HIS A 206 -13.54 -0.50 9.15
C HIS A 206 -14.26 0.57 8.32
N PRO A 207 -14.45 0.34 6.99
CA PRO A 207 -15.19 1.27 6.13
C PRO A 207 -16.66 1.33 6.55
N GLY A 208 -17.20 2.53 6.70
CA GLY A 208 -18.62 2.74 7.04
C GLY A 208 -19.05 2.18 8.40
N ALA A 209 -18.11 1.93 9.31
CA ALA A 209 -18.40 1.39 10.64
C ALA A 209 -19.24 2.36 11.47
N SER A 210 -20.33 1.86 12.09
CA SER A 210 -21.08 2.60 13.08
C SER A 210 -20.25 2.83 14.36
N TYR A 211 -20.71 3.76 15.21
CA TYR A 211 -20.05 4.04 16.48
C TYR A 211 -20.00 2.79 17.38
N GLU A 212 -21.05 1.96 17.36
CA GLU A 212 -21.12 0.68 18.08
C GLU A 212 -20.11 -0.32 17.52
N THR A 213 -19.98 -0.44 16.20
CA THR A 213 -18.97 -1.30 15.58
C THR A 213 -17.55 -0.87 15.96
N LEU A 214 -17.28 0.45 15.97
CA LEU A 214 -15.99 0.99 16.42
C LEU A 214 -15.72 0.71 17.91
N ASN A 215 -16.74 0.71 18.79
CA ASN A 215 -16.59 0.30 20.18
C ASN A 215 -16.16 -1.17 20.30
N ILE A 216 -16.77 -2.08 19.51
CA ILE A 216 -16.38 -3.49 19.50
C ILE A 216 -14.94 -3.65 18.98
N ALA A 217 -14.58 -2.92 17.92
CA ALA A 217 -13.22 -2.92 17.39
C ALA A 217 -12.18 -2.45 18.42
N ALA A 218 -12.45 -1.35 19.10
CA ALA A 218 -11.58 -0.83 20.15
C ALA A 218 -11.48 -1.81 21.34
N ALA A 219 -12.58 -2.46 21.73
CA ALA A 219 -12.59 -3.49 22.77
C ALA A 219 -11.77 -4.72 22.37
N ALA A 220 -11.80 -5.12 21.08
CA ALA A 220 -10.98 -6.19 20.52
C ALA A 220 -9.47 -5.81 20.44
N GLY A 221 -9.11 -4.56 20.72
CA GLY A 221 -7.72 -4.09 20.77
C GLY A 221 -7.27 -3.29 19.56
N VAL A 222 -8.16 -2.94 18.63
CA VAL A 222 -7.83 -2.08 17.49
C VAL A 222 -7.50 -0.68 17.99
N THR A 223 -6.34 -0.15 17.60
CA THR A 223 -5.79 1.13 18.06
C THR A 223 -5.70 2.19 16.98
N ALA A 224 -5.86 1.83 15.70
CA ALA A 224 -5.87 2.75 14.56
C ALA A 224 -6.80 2.26 13.46
N CYS A 225 -7.27 3.19 12.61
CA CYS A 225 -8.07 2.89 11.43
C CYS A 225 -7.93 4.03 10.40
N HIS A 226 -7.75 3.67 9.13
CA HIS A 226 -7.58 4.58 7.98
C HIS A 226 -8.84 4.73 7.10
N GLU A 227 -9.99 4.21 7.54
CA GLU A 227 -11.21 4.07 6.74
C GLU A 227 -12.26 5.17 6.99
N ALA A 228 -11.86 6.32 7.53
CA ALA A 228 -12.74 7.47 7.63
C ALA A 228 -13.01 8.06 6.23
N ILE A 229 -14.28 8.42 5.96
CA ILE A 229 -14.71 9.04 4.70
C ILE A 229 -15.07 10.52 4.95
N HIS A 230 -15.62 10.81 6.13
CA HIS A 230 -16.03 12.15 6.56
C HIS A 230 -15.31 12.55 7.85
N ALA A 231 -15.31 13.85 8.14
CA ALA A 231 -14.64 14.37 9.34
C ALA A 231 -15.26 13.84 10.64
N GLU A 232 -16.57 13.57 10.67
CA GLU A 232 -17.27 12.96 11.79
C GLU A 232 -16.79 11.52 12.06
N ASP A 233 -16.40 10.79 11.00
CA ASP A 233 -15.82 9.45 11.13
C ASP A 233 -14.44 9.52 11.80
N LEU A 234 -13.61 10.52 11.47
CA LEU A 234 -12.34 10.78 12.15
C LEU A 234 -12.59 11.07 13.63
N LEU A 235 -13.53 11.99 13.92
CA LEU A 235 -13.85 12.41 15.28
C LEU A 235 -14.38 11.23 16.13
N SER A 236 -15.18 10.35 15.53
CA SER A 236 -15.71 9.14 16.18
C SER A 236 -14.58 8.20 16.62
N ARG A 237 -13.59 7.97 15.77
CA ARG A 237 -12.40 7.15 16.08
C ARG A 237 -11.57 7.76 17.20
N ILE A 238 -11.30 9.06 17.13
CA ILE A 238 -10.51 9.78 18.12
C ILE A 238 -11.21 9.78 19.50
N ARG A 239 -12.54 9.96 19.55
CA ARG A 239 -13.33 9.90 20.79
C ARG A 239 -13.29 8.55 21.48
N LEU A 240 -13.09 7.47 20.72
CA LEU A 240 -12.89 6.12 21.24
C LEU A 240 -11.42 5.80 21.58
N GLY A 241 -10.53 6.80 21.53
CA GLY A 241 -9.11 6.63 21.83
C GLY A 241 -8.28 6.00 20.72
N MET A 242 -8.86 5.77 19.56
CA MET A 242 -8.16 5.26 18.38
C MET A 242 -7.35 6.37 17.70
N TYR A 243 -6.32 5.99 16.97
CA TYR A 243 -5.72 6.86 15.97
C TYR A 243 -6.54 6.85 14.69
N ALA A 244 -6.74 8.02 14.10
CA ALA A 244 -7.41 8.19 12.82
C ALA A 244 -6.38 8.57 11.76
N THR A 245 -6.20 7.71 10.77
CA THR A 245 -5.23 7.95 9.69
C THR A 245 -5.99 8.49 8.48
N LEU A 246 -5.62 9.71 8.05
CA LEU A 246 -6.21 10.39 6.91
C LEU A 246 -5.53 9.86 5.65
N ARG A 247 -6.33 9.28 4.77
CA ARG A 247 -5.84 8.57 3.59
C ARG A 247 -5.96 9.39 2.31
N HIS A 248 -4.91 9.27 1.48
CA HIS A 248 -4.94 9.73 0.09
C HIS A 248 -4.36 8.64 -0.82
N SER A 249 -5.20 7.78 -1.35
CA SER A 249 -4.79 6.65 -2.20
C SER A 249 -5.48 6.66 -3.56
N SER A 250 -5.01 5.83 -4.48
CA SER A 250 -5.49 5.80 -5.87
C SER A 250 -6.98 5.43 -6.02
N ILE A 251 -7.54 4.69 -5.06
CA ILE A 251 -8.98 4.35 -5.02
C ILE A 251 -9.80 5.18 -4.04
N ARG A 252 -9.15 5.84 -3.11
CA ARG A 252 -9.76 6.60 -2.02
C ARG A 252 -8.97 7.89 -1.78
N PRO A 253 -9.08 8.90 -2.68
CA PRO A 253 -8.41 10.19 -2.54
C PRO A 253 -9.19 11.12 -1.59
N ASP A 254 -9.52 10.63 -0.39
CA ASP A 254 -10.46 11.28 0.54
C ASP A 254 -9.84 12.46 1.30
N LEU A 255 -8.52 12.57 1.35
CA LEU A 255 -7.79 13.54 2.18
C LEU A 255 -8.27 14.99 2.03
N PRO A 256 -8.51 15.54 0.82
CA PRO A 256 -8.99 16.92 0.69
C PRO A 256 -10.34 17.15 1.39
N GLU A 257 -11.27 16.23 1.25
CA GLU A 257 -12.60 16.34 1.86
C GLU A 257 -12.55 16.12 3.38
N LEU A 258 -11.67 15.22 3.87
CA LEU A 258 -11.43 15.03 5.28
C LEU A 258 -10.86 16.31 5.93
N VAL A 259 -9.90 16.98 5.27
CA VAL A 259 -9.29 18.22 5.76
C VAL A 259 -10.33 19.34 5.79
N LYS A 260 -11.06 19.58 4.70
CA LYS A 260 -12.12 20.60 4.62
C LYS A 260 -13.21 20.36 5.66
N GLY A 261 -13.67 19.11 5.79
CA GLY A 261 -14.67 18.74 6.77
C GLY A 261 -14.17 18.96 8.21
N TRP A 262 -12.91 18.64 8.51
CA TRP A 262 -12.33 18.87 9.83
C TRP A 262 -12.24 20.36 10.17
N LEU A 263 -11.81 21.19 9.22
CA LEU A 263 -11.80 22.64 9.37
C LEU A 263 -13.21 23.20 9.62
N ALA A 264 -14.22 22.66 8.93
CA ALA A 264 -15.62 23.06 9.10
C ALA A 264 -16.19 22.68 10.50
N LEU A 265 -15.70 21.59 11.12
CA LEU A 265 -16.06 21.23 12.48
C LEU A 265 -15.52 22.21 13.52
N GLY A 266 -14.49 22.98 13.19
CA GLY A 266 -13.89 23.97 14.11
C GLY A 266 -13.23 23.36 15.35
N VAL A 267 -12.81 22.08 15.29
CA VAL A 267 -12.11 21.38 16.38
C VAL A 267 -10.60 21.42 16.17
N PRO A 268 -9.79 21.49 17.23
CA PRO A 268 -8.33 21.44 17.10
C PRO A 268 -7.84 20.14 16.46
N TRP A 269 -6.73 20.21 15.73
CA TRP A 269 -6.03 19.04 15.23
C TRP A 269 -5.55 18.15 16.39
N SER A 270 -5.71 16.85 16.24
CA SER A 270 -5.39 15.89 17.29
C SER A 270 -4.02 15.24 17.07
N SER A 271 -3.28 15.02 18.15
CA SER A 271 -2.07 14.19 18.12
C SER A 271 -2.34 12.70 17.79
N ARG A 272 -3.62 12.31 17.72
CA ARG A 272 -4.06 10.99 17.29
C ARG A 272 -4.42 10.93 15.79
N MET A 273 -3.92 11.88 15.01
CA MET A 273 -4.08 11.89 13.56
C MET A 273 -2.76 11.61 12.87
N MET A 274 -2.81 10.85 11.77
CA MET A 274 -1.66 10.53 10.92
C MET A 274 -2.08 10.69 9.45
N LEU A 275 -1.11 10.86 8.56
CA LEU A 275 -1.32 10.81 7.11
C LEU A 275 -0.83 9.47 6.56
N THR A 276 -1.47 8.97 5.48
CA THR A 276 -1.02 7.79 4.74
C THR A 276 -1.35 7.87 3.26
N SER A 277 -0.51 7.27 2.43
CA SER A 277 -0.80 6.97 1.03
C SER A 277 -1.58 5.67 0.86
N ASP A 278 -1.64 4.82 1.91
CA ASP A 278 -2.23 3.48 1.87
C ASP A 278 -1.63 2.63 0.72
N GLY A 279 -2.37 1.64 0.24
CA GLY A 279 -2.06 0.95 -1.01
C GLY A 279 -2.45 1.81 -2.20
N SER A 280 -1.47 2.21 -2.99
CA SER A 280 -1.69 2.97 -4.21
C SER A 280 -1.07 2.27 -5.40
N THR A 281 -1.77 2.29 -6.54
CA THR A 281 -1.22 1.75 -7.78
C THR A 281 -0.12 2.68 -8.34
N PRO A 282 0.78 2.16 -9.16
CA PRO A 282 1.98 2.91 -9.58
C PRO A 282 1.72 4.31 -10.13
N PRO A 283 0.68 4.58 -10.94
CA PRO A 283 0.43 5.93 -11.47
C PRO A 283 0.24 7.01 -10.39
N MET A 284 -0.30 6.65 -9.21
CA MET A 284 -0.49 7.57 -8.10
C MET A 284 0.83 8.14 -7.57
N HIS A 285 1.92 7.43 -7.78
CA HIS A 285 3.26 7.82 -7.32
C HIS A 285 4.01 8.74 -8.30
N ARG A 286 3.40 9.15 -9.41
CA ARG A 286 4.03 10.08 -10.37
C ARG A 286 4.50 11.37 -9.72
N ASP A 287 3.73 11.89 -8.77
CA ASP A 287 3.99 13.14 -8.06
C ASP A 287 4.72 12.95 -6.72
N GLY A 288 5.12 11.75 -6.38
CA GLY A 288 5.83 11.41 -5.15
C GLY A 288 5.11 10.38 -4.27
N PHE A 289 5.54 10.29 -3.03
CA PHE A 289 5.02 9.37 -2.02
C PHE A 289 4.42 10.18 -0.85
N MET A 290 4.98 10.13 0.37
CA MET A 290 4.46 10.93 1.49
C MET A 290 4.54 12.44 1.26
N ASN A 291 5.55 12.93 0.54
CA ASN A 291 5.61 14.34 0.13
C ASN A 291 4.38 14.78 -0.68
N SER A 292 3.86 13.92 -1.56
CA SER A 292 2.63 14.20 -2.31
C SER A 292 1.41 14.22 -1.40
N THR A 293 1.27 13.28 -0.47
CA THR A 293 0.19 13.24 0.52
C THR A 293 0.18 14.48 1.41
N ILE A 294 1.37 14.92 1.89
CA ILE A 294 1.51 16.14 2.68
C ILE A 294 1.12 17.38 1.86
N ARG A 295 1.56 17.47 0.60
CA ARG A 295 1.19 18.57 -0.30
C ARG A 295 -0.31 18.67 -0.46
N VAL A 296 -1.00 17.56 -0.73
CA VAL A 296 -2.46 17.51 -0.87
C VAL A 296 -3.16 17.97 0.40
N ALA A 297 -2.65 17.60 1.59
CA ALA A 297 -3.20 18.07 2.86
C ALA A 297 -3.09 19.59 3.02
N ILE A 298 -1.91 20.15 2.70
CA ILE A 298 -1.65 21.61 2.76
C ILE A 298 -2.52 22.36 1.76
N GLU A 299 -2.58 21.89 0.51
CA GLU A 299 -3.43 22.47 -0.54
C GLU A 299 -4.92 22.45 -0.18
N ALA A 300 -5.36 21.46 0.61
CA ALA A 300 -6.72 21.39 1.13
C ALA A 300 -7.01 22.34 2.30
N GLY A 301 -5.98 23.03 2.82
CA GLY A 301 -6.10 24.03 3.89
C GLY A 301 -5.56 23.59 5.26
N MET A 302 -4.89 22.42 5.35
CA MET A 302 -4.21 22.03 6.60
C MET A 302 -2.98 22.93 6.82
N PRO A 303 -2.77 23.48 8.04
CA PRO A 303 -1.53 24.20 8.35
C PRO A 303 -0.31 23.29 8.08
N PRO A 304 0.76 23.80 7.44
CA PRO A 304 1.94 23.00 7.12
C PRO A 304 2.54 22.29 8.35
N GLU A 305 2.60 22.94 9.51
CA GLU A 305 3.12 22.36 10.75
C GLU A 305 2.31 21.13 11.19
N GLU A 306 0.98 21.17 11.05
CA GLU A 306 0.10 20.04 11.37
C GLU A 306 0.32 18.89 10.39
N ALA A 307 0.45 19.18 9.10
CA ALA A 307 0.70 18.16 8.08
C ALA A 307 2.04 17.45 8.33
N TYR A 308 3.10 18.21 8.63
CA TYR A 308 4.39 17.62 8.97
C TYR A 308 4.35 16.81 10.26
N VAL A 309 3.69 17.29 11.32
CA VAL A 309 3.53 16.56 12.58
C VAL A 309 2.79 15.23 12.35
N MET A 310 1.74 15.23 11.52
CA MET A 310 0.98 14.03 11.18
C MET A 310 1.75 13.03 10.31
N ALA A 311 2.78 13.49 9.60
CA ALA A 311 3.64 12.66 8.77
C ALA A 311 4.99 12.32 9.43
N THR A 312 5.24 12.73 10.68
CA THR A 312 6.54 12.53 11.35
C THR A 312 6.37 12.11 12.81
N LEU A 313 6.05 13.06 13.71
CA LEU A 313 5.97 12.82 15.16
C LEU A 313 4.81 11.89 15.52
N ASN A 314 3.60 12.13 14.98
CA ASN A 314 2.43 11.36 15.37
C ASN A 314 2.56 9.85 15.07
N PRO A 315 3.00 9.41 13.86
CA PRO A 315 3.28 7.99 13.62
C PRO A 315 4.43 7.46 14.48
N ALA A 316 5.48 8.25 14.73
CA ALA A 316 6.56 7.83 15.63
C ALA A 316 6.03 7.57 17.05
N VAL A 317 5.19 8.46 17.60
CA VAL A 317 4.54 8.30 18.91
C VAL A 317 3.60 7.10 18.91
N TYR A 318 2.80 6.94 17.87
CA TYR A 318 1.88 5.80 17.75
C TYR A 318 2.61 4.46 17.89
N TYR A 319 3.77 4.31 17.24
CA TYR A 319 4.58 3.09 17.29
C TYR A 319 5.56 3.03 18.47
N GLY A 320 5.67 4.08 19.30
CA GLY A 320 6.65 4.17 20.40
C GLY A 320 8.09 4.28 19.88
N LEU A 321 8.30 4.98 18.77
CA LEU A 321 9.58 5.21 18.10
C LEU A 321 10.09 6.65 18.26
N ASP A 322 9.32 7.52 18.91
CA ASP A 322 9.56 8.97 19.01
C ASP A 322 10.82 9.36 19.79
N ALA A 323 11.38 8.44 20.58
CA ALA A 323 12.70 8.61 21.17
C ALA A 323 13.86 8.44 20.17
N GLU A 324 13.59 7.88 18.99
CA GLU A 324 14.59 7.51 17.97
C GLU A 324 14.41 8.30 16.67
N ILE A 325 13.15 8.50 16.18
CA ILE A 325 12.80 9.11 14.89
C ILE A 325 11.58 10.04 15.03
N GLY A 326 11.23 10.76 13.96
CA GLY A 326 10.02 11.59 13.88
C GLY A 326 10.18 13.00 14.41
N GLY A 327 11.39 13.40 14.85
CA GLY A 327 11.66 14.76 15.31
C GLY A 327 13.13 15.16 15.21
N ILE A 328 13.40 16.45 15.06
CA ILE A 328 14.76 17.02 15.07
C ILE A 328 15.08 17.42 16.52
N ALA A 329 15.71 16.52 17.25
CA ALA A 329 16.09 16.76 18.64
C ALA A 329 17.33 15.91 19.03
N PRO A 330 18.13 16.34 20.01
CA PRO A 330 19.31 15.59 20.44
C PRO A 330 18.96 14.15 20.84
N GLY A 331 19.81 13.22 20.43
CA GLY A 331 19.66 11.78 20.65
C GLY A 331 18.88 11.03 19.56
N ARG A 332 18.07 11.69 18.73
CA ARG A 332 17.33 11.08 17.62
C ARG A 332 18.26 10.77 16.47
N ILE A 333 17.90 9.77 15.68
CA ILE A 333 18.54 9.49 14.40
C ILE A 333 18.41 10.73 13.51
N ALA A 334 19.48 11.11 12.85
CA ALA A 334 19.52 12.30 12.01
C ALA A 334 18.87 12.02 10.64
N ASP A 335 17.53 11.94 10.64
CA ASP A 335 16.66 11.84 9.48
C ASP A 335 15.98 13.19 9.29
N MET A 336 16.40 13.93 8.26
CA MET A 336 16.01 15.32 8.06
C MET A 336 15.88 15.64 6.58
N LEU A 337 15.00 16.58 6.27
CA LEU A 337 14.69 17.00 4.91
C LEU A 337 14.89 18.51 4.78
N LEU A 338 15.64 18.93 3.78
CA LEU A 338 15.79 20.33 3.44
C LEU A 338 14.77 20.71 2.36
N LEU A 339 13.87 21.62 2.69
CA LEU A 339 12.75 22.04 1.85
C LEU A 339 13.00 23.46 1.29
N PRO A 340 12.55 23.75 0.07
CA PRO A 340 12.65 25.10 -0.52
C PRO A 340 11.67 26.10 0.09
N ALA A 341 10.49 25.64 0.55
CA ALA A 341 9.47 26.46 1.21
C ALA A 341 8.66 25.62 2.20
N ILE A 342 7.98 26.24 3.16
CA ILE A 342 7.22 25.54 4.22
C ILE A 342 6.00 24.77 3.68
N ASP A 343 5.45 25.18 2.57
CA ASP A 343 4.30 24.58 1.87
C ASP A 343 4.71 23.67 0.69
N GLN A 344 6.03 23.47 0.48
CA GLN A 344 6.59 22.62 -0.57
C GLN A 344 7.30 21.40 0.04
N PRO A 345 6.58 20.32 0.34
CA PRO A 345 7.12 19.17 1.07
C PRO A 345 8.06 18.27 0.24
N THR A 346 8.30 18.57 -1.02
CA THR A 346 9.29 17.83 -1.83
C THR A 346 10.69 18.29 -1.49
N PRO A 347 11.54 17.45 -0.88
CA PRO A 347 12.85 17.88 -0.39
C PRO A 347 13.84 18.12 -1.53
N SER A 348 14.67 19.15 -1.39
CA SER A 348 15.86 19.36 -2.22
C SER A 348 17.01 18.44 -1.81
N ILE A 349 17.11 18.12 -0.51
CA ILE A 349 18.12 17.22 0.06
C ILE A 349 17.43 16.33 1.09
N VAL A 350 17.76 15.04 1.06
CA VAL A 350 17.35 14.04 2.06
C VAL A 350 18.58 13.59 2.85
N ILE A 351 18.49 13.70 4.15
CA ILE A 351 19.48 13.19 5.12
C ILE A 351 18.83 12.02 5.85
N ALA A 352 19.48 10.87 5.82
CA ALA A 352 19.09 9.70 6.60
C ALA A 352 20.31 9.12 7.30
N ASN A 353 20.15 8.74 8.57
CA ASN A 353 21.25 8.26 9.42
C ASN A 353 22.46 9.23 9.44
N GLY A 354 22.20 10.54 9.41
CA GLY A 354 23.24 11.57 9.42
C GLY A 354 24.04 11.73 8.13
N GLN A 355 23.61 11.09 7.05
CA GLN A 355 24.25 11.15 5.75
C GLN A 355 23.31 11.71 4.69
N ARG A 356 23.84 12.48 3.76
CA ARG A 356 23.09 12.92 2.57
C ARG A 356 22.89 11.72 1.66
N VAL A 357 21.65 11.29 1.49
CA VAL A 357 21.29 10.05 0.79
C VAL A 357 20.56 10.30 -0.53
N ALA A 358 19.92 11.46 -0.68
CA ALA A 358 19.34 11.88 -1.97
C ALA A 358 19.40 13.40 -2.13
N GLU A 359 19.42 13.83 -3.39
CA GLU A 359 19.37 15.24 -3.78
C GLU A 359 18.53 15.40 -5.03
N LYS A 360 17.56 16.33 -4.99
CA LYS A 360 16.66 16.65 -6.11
C LYS A 360 16.06 15.39 -6.76
N GLY A 361 15.60 14.44 -5.92
CA GLY A 361 15.00 13.19 -6.36
C GLY A 361 15.98 12.12 -6.86
N THR A 362 17.30 12.36 -6.79
CA THR A 362 18.31 11.37 -7.20
C THR A 362 18.98 10.75 -5.98
N LEU A 363 19.03 9.40 -5.91
CA LEU A 363 19.76 8.69 -4.86
C LEU A 363 21.27 8.90 -5.00
N LEU A 364 21.93 9.11 -3.86
CA LEU A 364 23.38 9.24 -3.71
C LEU A 364 24.03 8.03 -3.04
N VAL A 365 23.24 7.06 -2.63
CA VAL A 365 23.67 5.84 -1.95
C VAL A 365 23.31 4.61 -2.78
N PRO A 366 24.05 3.50 -2.64
CA PRO A 366 23.71 2.25 -3.32
C PRO A 366 22.35 1.72 -2.85
N THR A 367 21.62 1.11 -3.78
CA THR A 367 20.36 0.40 -3.47
C THR A 367 20.67 -0.93 -2.78
N VAL A 368 19.76 -1.36 -1.91
CA VAL A 368 19.84 -2.70 -1.30
C VAL A 368 19.33 -3.72 -2.31
N GLN A 369 20.14 -4.74 -2.60
CA GLN A 369 19.77 -5.78 -3.56
C GLN A 369 18.70 -6.71 -2.96
N PRO A 370 17.64 -7.02 -3.71
CA PRO A 370 16.60 -7.94 -3.27
C PRO A 370 17.17 -9.34 -2.96
N GLN A 371 16.67 -9.94 -1.88
CA GLN A 371 17.00 -11.30 -1.46
C GLN A 371 15.87 -12.26 -1.83
N TRP A 372 15.40 -12.18 -3.10
CA TRP A 372 14.39 -13.11 -3.61
C TRP A 372 15.01 -14.47 -3.92
N ASP A 373 14.41 -15.54 -3.39
CA ASP A 373 14.54 -16.85 -4.01
C ASP A 373 13.54 -16.93 -5.17
N GLU A 374 14.03 -16.85 -6.41
CA GLU A 374 13.19 -16.86 -7.60
C GLU A 374 12.27 -18.09 -7.67
N ALA A 375 12.70 -19.23 -7.14
CA ALA A 375 11.86 -20.43 -7.11
C ALA A 375 10.63 -20.26 -6.22
N SER A 376 10.77 -19.52 -5.11
CA SER A 376 9.67 -19.30 -4.16
C SER A 376 8.70 -18.20 -4.56
N VAL A 377 9.14 -17.26 -5.39
CA VAL A 377 8.28 -16.17 -5.93
C VAL A 377 7.89 -16.39 -7.38
N ARG A 378 8.14 -17.59 -7.92
CA ARG A 378 7.74 -17.93 -9.28
C ARG A 378 6.23 -18.13 -9.36
N LEU A 379 5.59 -17.49 -10.33
CA LEU A 379 4.20 -17.79 -10.66
C LEU A 379 4.10 -19.23 -11.21
N ALA A 380 3.23 -20.03 -10.61
CA ALA A 380 2.86 -21.33 -11.17
C ALA A 380 1.92 -21.11 -12.36
N ASP A 381 2.21 -21.74 -13.50
CA ASP A 381 1.29 -21.79 -14.62
C ASP A 381 0.20 -22.85 -14.32
N PRO A 382 -1.07 -22.45 -14.14
CA PRO A 382 -2.14 -23.39 -13.85
C PRO A 382 -2.60 -24.17 -15.08
N LEU A 383 -2.25 -23.71 -16.30
CA LEU A 383 -2.81 -24.24 -17.53
C LEU A 383 -1.99 -25.43 -18.06
N LYS A 384 -2.67 -26.54 -18.29
CA LYS A 384 -2.09 -27.75 -18.89
C LYS A 384 -2.22 -27.79 -20.41
N LYS A 385 -3.04 -26.90 -20.97
CA LYS A 385 -3.36 -26.81 -22.39
C LYS A 385 -3.20 -25.37 -22.87
N GLN A 386 -3.15 -25.19 -24.19
CA GLN A 386 -3.24 -23.86 -24.80
C GLN A 386 -4.64 -23.27 -24.58
N ALA A 387 -4.72 -21.98 -24.33
CA ALA A 387 -5.99 -21.29 -24.16
C ALA A 387 -6.83 -21.34 -25.44
N HIS A 388 -8.12 -21.60 -25.27
CA HIS A 388 -9.05 -21.73 -26.40
C HIS A 388 -10.17 -20.68 -26.26
N PRO A 389 -10.63 -20.06 -27.36
CA PRO A 389 -11.72 -19.08 -27.32
C PRO A 389 -13.00 -19.59 -26.64
N ASP A 390 -13.32 -20.87 -26.79
CA ASP A 390 -14.51 -21.47 -26.15
C ASP A 390 -14.47 -21.44 -24.61
N TRP A 391 -13.30 -21.21 -24.05
CA TRP A 391 -13.20 -21.01 -22.60
C TRP A 391 -13.90 -19.73 -22.13
N PHE A 392 -14.12 -18.79 -23.04
CA PHE A 392 -14.68 -17.47 -22.77
C PHE A 392 -16.08 -17.27 -23.36
N ARG A 393 -16.74 -18.34 -23.82
CA ARG A 393 -18.12 -18.30 -24.27
C ARG A 393 -19.07 -18.68 -23.15
N LEU A 394 -20.06 -17.82 -22.89
CA LEU A 394 -21.06 -17.97 -21.84
C LEU A 394 -22.40 -18.40 -22.45
N ARG A 395 -23.02 -19.45 -21.92
CA ARG A 395 -24.41 -19.81 -22.22
C ARG A 395 -25.31 -19.29 -21.11
N PRO A 396 -26.49 -18.75 -21.43
CA PRO A 396 -27.52 -18.52 -20.43
C PRO A 396 -27.94 -19.81 -19.72
N ASP A 397 -28.56 -19.69 -18.56
CA ASP A 397 -29.17 -20.80 -17.86
C ASP A 397 -30.44 -21.33 -18.56
N GLU A 398 -31.15 -22.31 -17.96
CA GLU A 398 -32.37 -22.91 -18.51
C GLU A 398 -33.52 -21.91 -18.65
N ASP A 399 -33.51 -20.82 -17.88
CA ASP A 399 -34.50 -19.73 -17.92
C ASP A 399 -34.09 -18.61 -18.92
N GLY A 400 -32.98 -18.77 -19.65
CA GLY A 400 -32.49 -17.80 -20.62
C GLY A 400 -31.70 -16.64 -19.98
N LYS A 401 -31.34 -16.75 -18.69
CA LYS A 401 -30.64 -15.67 -17.95
C LYS A 401 -29.15 -15.92 -17.87
N ALA A 402 -28.40 -14.82 -17.90
CA ALA A 402 -26.96 -14.85 -17.68
C ALA A 402 -26.57 -14.00 -16.45
N PRO A 403 -25.51 -14.40 -15.72
CA PRO A 403 -24.98 -13.61 -14.62
C PRO A 403 -24.31 -12.33 -15.16
N VAL A 404 -24.77 -11.17 -14.68
CA VAL A 404 -24.23 -9.85 -15.03
C VAL A 404 -23.64 -9.21 -13.76
N LEU A 405 -22.34 -8.95 -13.78
CA LEU A 405 -21.64 -8.19 -12.77
C LEU A 405 -21.61 -6.71 -13.18
N GLN A 406 -22.40 -5.91 -12.52
CA GLN A 406 -22.44 -4.45 -12.71
C GLN A 406 -21.39 -3.79 -11.82
N MET A 407 -20.45 -3.03 -12.39
CA MET A 407 -19.57 -2.16 -11.63
C MET A 407 -20.34 -0.96 -11.08
N LEU A 408 -20.28 -0.76 -9.76
CA LEU A 408 -20.87 0.41 -9.10
C LEU A 408 -19.83 1.52 -8.92
N ASN A 409 -18.58 1.15 -8.78
CA ASN A 409 -17.40 2.02 -8.76
C ASN A 409 -16.16 1.18 -9.11
N ALA A 410 -14.97 1.71 -8.90
CA ALA A 410 -13.70 1.04 -9.22
C ALA A 410 -13.56 -0.36 -8.58
N VAL A 411 -14.16 -0.62 -7.42
CA VAL A 411 -13.90 -1.85 -6.63
C VAL A 411 -15.15 -2.61 -6.21
N ILE A 412 -16.34 -2.06 -6.40
CA ILE A 412 -17.60 -2.67 -5.96
C ILE A 412 -18.39 -3.17 -7.17
N THR A 413 -18.76 -4.45 -7.14
CA THR A 413 -19.61 -5.08 -8.16
C THR A 413 -20.87 -5.68 -7.56
N ARG A 414 -21.99 -5.59 -8.28
CA ARG A 414 -23.28 -6.19 -7.92
C ARG A 414 -23.66 -7.23 -8.96
N LEU A 415 -24.16 -8.37 -8.53
CA LEU A 415 -24.67 -9.41 -9.41
C LEU A 415 -26.19 -9.24 -9.65
N SER A 416 -26.60 -9.41 -10.90
CA SER A 416 -27.98 -9.66 -11.35
C SER A 416 -28.02 -10.84 -12.31
N LEU A 417 -29.16 -11.51 -12.41
CA LEU A 417 -29.43 -12.50 -13.46
C LEU A 417 -30.35 -11.79 -14.48
N GLU A 418 -29.88 -11.62 -15.71
CA GLU A 418 -30.55 -10.83 -16.73
C GLU A 418 -30.84 -11.67 -17.98
N ASP A 419 -31.97 -11.39 -18.64
CA ASP A 419 -32.26 -11.95 -19.96
C ASP A 419 -31.26 -11.38 -20.96
N MET A 420 -30.52 -12.25 -21.65
CA MET A 420 -29.46 -11.85 -22.57
C MET A 420 -29.71 -12.42 -23.96
N PRO A 421 -29.58 -11.59 -25.02
CA PRO A 421 -29.64 -12.11 -26.38
C PRO A 421 -28.50 -13.12 -26.61
N VAL A 422 -28.79 -14.12 -27.46
CA VAL A 422 -27.81 -15.14 -27.82
C VAL A 422 -27.50 -15.09 -29.32
N ASP A 423 -26.31 -15.58 -29.68
CA ASP A 423 -25.88 -15.79 -31.05
C ASP A 423 -26.51 -17.08 -31.66
N GLN A 424 -26.15 -17.39 -32.89
CA GLN A 424 -26.65 -18.57 -33.60
C GLN A 424 -26.25 -19.90 -32.94
N ASP A 425 -25.17 -19.91 -32.18
CA ASP A 425 -24.65 -21.05 -31.44
C ASP A 425 -25.20 -21.15 -29.99
N GLY A 426 -26.08 -20.22 -29.60
CA GLY A 426 -26.72 -20.14 -28.28
C GLY A 426 -25.81 -19.60 -27.17
N TYR A 427 -24.79 -18.82 -27.50
CA TYR A 427 -23.98 -18.10 -26.52
C TYR A 427 -24.43 -16.65 -26.39
N VAL A 428 -24.19 -16.07 -25.23
CA VAL A 428 -24.51 -14.66 -24.92
C VAL A 428 -23.87 -13.73 -25.95
N SER A 429 -24.69 -12.88 -26.57
CA SER A 429 -24.27 -11.86 -27.52
C SER A 429 -24.14 -10.51 -26.84
N LEU A 430 -22.99 -9.85 -27.02
CA LEU A 430 -22.71 -8.53 -26.42
C LEU A 430 -22.95 -7.35 -27.38
N HIS A 431 -23.46 -7.60 -28.60
CA HIS A 431 -23.52 -6.58 -29.65
C HIS A 431 -24.53 -5.46 -29.37
N HIS A 432 -25.53 -5.72 -28.52
CA HIS A 432 -26.62 -4.78 -28.22
C HIS A 432 -26.24 -3.68 -27.22
N ASP A 433 -25.15 -3.86 -26.44
CA ASP A 433 -24.69 -2.89 -25.45
C ASP A 433 -23.16 -2.82 -25.47
N PRO A 434 -22.56 -1.66 -25.80
CA PRO A 434 -21.12 -1.49 -25.86
C PRO A 434 -20.44 -1.59 -24.49
N GLN A 435 -21.18 -1.36 -23.39
CA GLN A 435 -20.62 -1.41 -22.02
C GLN A 435 -20.46 -2.84 -21.48
N LEU A 436 -20.89 -3.86 -22.23
CA LEU A 436 -20.78 -5.25 -21.84
C LEU A 436 -19.46 -5.85 -22.32
N ALA A 437 -18.84 -6.62 -21.47
CA ALA A 437 -17.71 -7.53 -21.75
C ALA A 437 -17.98 -8.88 -21.09
N LEU A 438 -17.25 -9.91 -21.47
CA LEU A 438 -17.15 -11.16 -20.71
C LEU A 438 -16.05 -10.99 -19.65
N ILE A 439 -16.24 -11.56 -18.50
CA ILE A 439 -15.21 -11.73 -17.48
C ILE A 439 -15.10 -13.20 -17.09
N ALA A 440 -13.88 -13.69 -17.06
CA ALA A 440 -13.56 -15.04 -16.62
C ALA A 440 -12.51 -14.98 -15.50
N THR A 441 -12.65 -15.86 -14.50
CA THR A 441 -11.52 -16.23 -13.66
C THR A 441 -11.15 -17.69 -13.94
N ILE A 442 -9.83 -17.95 -13.96
CA ILE A 442 -9.28 -19.31 -14.05
C ILE A 442 -8.60 -19.57 -12.70
N ASP A 443 -9.00 -20.63 -12.02
CA ASP A 443 -8.47 -20.95 -10.71
C ASP A 443 -6.96 -21.26 -10.76
N ALA A 444 -6.27 -20.98 -9.68
CA ALA A 444 -4.81 -21.17 -9.59
C ALA A 444 -4.36 -22.64 -9.76
N THR A 445 -5.30 -23.62 -9.82
CA THR A 445 -5.01 -25.03 -10.08
C THR A 445 -5.28 -25.41 -11.53
N GLY A 446 -5.89 -24.51 -12.32
CA GLY A 446 -6.25 -24.73 -13.73
C GLY A 446 -7.38 -25.74 -13.95
N GLY A 447 -8.15 -26.09 -12.90
CA GLY A 447 -9.23 -27.07 -13.00
C GLY A 447 -10.61 -26.46 -13.29
N LYS A 448 -10.80 -25.19 -12.97
CA LYS A 448 -12.11 -24.52 -13.05
C LYS A 448 -12.00 -23.11 -13.61
N ARG A 449 -13.14 -22.64 -14.13
CA ARG A 449 -13.35 -21.25 -14.54
C ARG A 449 -14.68 -20.74 -14.00
N THR A 450 -14.76 -19.46 -13.68
CA THR A 450 -16.01 -18.76 -13.39
C THR A 450 -16.24 -17.71 -14.47
N LEU A 451 -17.44 -17.69 -15.06
CA LEU A 451 -17.81 -16.81 -16.16
C LEU A 451 -18.98 -15.92 -15.78
N ALA A 452 -18.94 -14.66 -16.23
CA ALA A 452 -20.05 -13.72 -16.17
C ALA A 452 -19.97 -12.71 -17.32
N VAL A 453 -21.05 -11.98 -17.52
CA VAL A 453 -21.01 -10.71 -18.25
C VAL A 453 -20.57 -9.62 -17.24
N LEU A 454 -19.68 -8.74 -17.65
CA LEU A 454 -19.24 -7.57 -16.89
C LEU A 454 -19.76 -6.30 -17.55
N ARG A 455 -20.45 -5.46 -16.80
CA ARG A 455 -20.94 -4.17 -17.28
C ARG A 455 -20.19 -3.02 -16.63
N GLY A 456 -19.69 -2.08 -17.46
CA GLY A 456 -19.08 -0.82 -17.00
C GLY A 456 -17.56 -0.87 -16.81
N PHE A 457 -16.85 -1.92 -17.31
CA PHE A 457 -15.40 -1.94 -17.29
C PHE A 457 -14.77 -1.23 -18.50
N GLY A 458 -15.41 -1.27 -19.65
CA GLY A 458 -14.97 -0.62 -20.88
C GLY A 458 -15.96 -0.88 -22.00
N GLU A 459 -15.88 -0.11 -23.08
CA GLU A 459 -16.82 -0.18 -24.20
C GLU A 459 -16.27 -0.95 -25.42
N GLN A 460 -14.96 -0.91 -25.62
CA GLN A 460 -14.28 -1.43 -26.81
C GLN A 460 -13.10 -2.34 -26.45
N LEU A 461 -13.18 -3.03 -25.34
CA LEU A 461 -12.11 -3.91 -24.87
C LEU A 461 -12.23 -5.27 -25.52
N GLU A 462 -11.33 -5.61 -26.47
CA GLU A 462 -11.35 -6.92 -27.12
C GLU A 462 -10.83 -8.03 -26.22
N GLY A 463 -9.63 -7.88 -25.63
CA GLY A 463 -9.06 -8.88 -24.74
C GLY A 463 -8.04 -8.31 -23.76
N LEU A 464 -8.22 -8.64 -22.50
CA LEU A 464 -7.29 -8.36 -21.40
C LEU A 464 -7.11 -9.64 -20.58
N ALA A 465 -5.86 -9.95 -20.21
CA ALA A 465 -5.58 -10.97 -19.20
C ALA A 465 -4.70 -10.39 -18.09
N SER A 466 -4.90 -10.88 -16.85
CA SER A 466 -4.17 -10.42 -15.68
C SER A 466 -3.94 -11.55 -14.68
N THR A 467 -2.71 -11.64 -14.14
CA THR A 467 -2.39 -12.45 -12.97
C THR A 467 -2.44 -11.63 -11.68
N TYR A 468 -2.57 -10.30 -11.80
CA TYR A 468 -2.70 -9.39 -10.67
C TYR A 468 -4.13 -9.41 -10.13
N SER A 469 -4.38 -10.31 -9.20
CA SER A 469 -5.67 -10.55 -8.54
C SER A 469 -5.50 -10.79 -7.04
N ALA A 470 -6.51 -10.50 -6.23
CA ALA A 470 -6.44 -10.70 -4.78
C ALA A 470 -6.33 -12.19 -4.41
N SER A 471 -7.05 -13.08 -5.12
CA SER A 471 -7.10 -14.52 -4.82
C SER A 471 -5.94 -15.33 -5.41
N GLY A 472 -5.16 -14.77 -6.35
CA GLY A 472 -4.20 -15.50 -7.16
C GLY A 472 -4.79 -16.24 -8.38
N ASP A 473 -6.11 -16.19 -8.57
CA ASP A 473 -6.76 -16.67 -9.78
C ASP A 473 -6.46 -15.71 -10.94
N TRP A 474 -6.39 -16.24 -12.18
CA TRP A 474 -6.12 -15.42 -13.35
C TRP A 474 -7.43 -14.82 -13.87
N ILE A 475 -7.40 -13.54 -14.20
CA ILE A 475 -8.58 -12.78 -14.68
C ILE A 475 -8.42 -12.54 -16.17
N VAL A 476 -9.50 -12.78 -16.94
CA VAL A 476 -9.56 -12.48 -18.36
C VAL A 476 -10.85 -11.69 -18.63
N ILE A 477 -10.74 -10.56 -19.35
CA ILE A 477 -11.86 -9.66 -19.64
C ILE A 477 -11.83 -9.32 -21.12
N GLY A 478 -12.97 -9.30 -21.79
CA GLY A 478 -13.03 -8.86 -23.19
C GLY A 478 -14.36 -9.11 -23.87
N ARG A 479 -14.48 -8.58 -25.08
CA ARG A 479 -15.64 -8.76 -25.94
C ARG A 479 -15.39 -9.83 -27.01
N ASP A 480 -14.11 -10.11 -27.32
CA ASP A 480 -13.71 -11.10 -28.31
C ASP A 480 -13.02 -12.30 -27.63
N PRO A 481 -13.65 -13.49 -27.61
CA PRO A 481 -13.05 -14.69 -27.07
C PRO A 481 -11.68 -15.05 -27.66
N GLN A 482 -11.42 -14.69 -28.94
CA GLN A 482 -10.12 -14.94 -29.58
C GLN A 482 -9.03 -14.03 -28.98
N ALA A 483 -9.30 -12.73 -28.83
CA ALA A 483 -8.39 -11.79 -28.20
C ALA A 483 -8.16 -12.13 -26.71
N MET A 484 -9.21 -12.61 -26.01
CA MET A 484 -9.10 -13.09 -24.63
C MET A 484 -8.14 -14.30 -24.53
N ALA A 485 -8.25 -15.26 -25.45
CA ALA A 485 -7.35 -16.42 -25.49
C ALA A 485 -5.91 -16.01 -25.80
N GLN A 486 -5.69 -15.08 -26.75
CA GLN A 486 -4.37 -14.54 -27.08
C GLN A 486 -3.74 -13.81 -25.88
N ALA A 487 -4.50 -12.96 -25.18
CA ALA A 487 -4.03 -12.26 -23.98
C ALA A 487 -3.60 -13.26 -22.89
N LEU A 488 -4.37 -14.33 -22.69
CA LEU A 488 -4.07 -15.37 -21.72
C LEU A 488 -2.79 -16.16 -22.08
N GLU A 489 -2.57 -16.50 -23.36
CA GLU A 489 -1.32 -17.14 -23.78
C GLU A 489 -0.12 -16.20 -23.60
N ARG A 490 -0.29 -14.93 -23.97
CA ARG A 490 0.82 -13.98 -23.83
C ARG A 490 1.25 -13.78 -22.37
N ILE A 491 0.30 -13.77 -21.43
CA ILE A 491 0.62 -13.65 -20.00
C ILE A 491 1.43 -14.83 -19.47
N ARG A 492 1.24 -16.03 -20.03
CA ARG A 492 2.04 -17.23 -19.71
C ARG A 492 3.49 -17.05 -20.17
N GLU A 493 3.68 -16.54 -21.40
CA GLU A 493 5.01 -16.31 -21.99
C GLU A 493 5.82 -15.30 -21.17
N ILE A 494 5.20 -14.20 -20.71
CA ILE A 494 5.85 -13.17 -19.89
C ILE A 494 5.93 -13.53 -18.38
N LYS A 495 5.43 -14.72 -18.01
CA LYS A 495 5.44 -15.25 -16.62
C LYS A 495 4.61 -14.42 -15.64
N GLY A 496 3.53 -13.81 -16.11
CA GLY A 496 2.61 -13.02 -15.30
C GLY A 496 2.65 -11.53 -15.57
N GLY A 497 1.59 -10.85 -15.18
CA GLY A 497 1.41 -9.41 -15.38
C GLY A 497 0.02 -9.05 -15.90
N VAL A 498 -0.06 -8.03 -16.75
CA VAL A 498 -1.27 -7.60 -17.45
C VAL A 498 -0.96 -7.47 -18.94
N VAL A 499 -1.80 -8.04 -19.80
CA VAL A 499 -1.68 -7.95 -21.27
C VAL A 499 -3.01 -7.48 -21.84
N LEU A 500 -2.95 -6.54 -22.77
CA LEU A 500 -4.09 -6.00 -23.50
C LEU A 500 -3.91 -6.25 -25.00
N ILE A 501 -4.91 -6.89 -25.61
CA ILE A 501 -4.98 -7.21 -27.05
C ILE A 501 -6.09 -6.37 -27.69
N ASP A 502 -5.79 -5.82 -28.87
CA ASP A 502 -6.73 -5.09 -29.70
C ASP A 502 -6.38 -5.31 -31.17
N GLU A 503 -7.36 -5.58 -32.02
CA GLU A 503 -7.18 -5.91 -33.44
C GLU A 503 -6.11 -7.03 -33.69
N GLY A 504 -6.10 -8.01 -32.77
CA GLY A 504 -5.14 -9.12 -32.82
C GLY A 504 -3.69 -8.73 -32.47
N LYS A 505 -3.44 -7.52 -31.96
CA LYS A 505 -2.11 -7.02 -31.59
C LYS A 505 -2.02 -6.74 -30.10
N ILE A 506 -0.83 -6.91 -29.54
CA ILE A 506 -0.52 -6.46 -28.17
C ILE A 506 -0.41 -4.93 -28.18
N ILE A 507 -1.32 -4.25 -27.51
CA ILE A 507 -1.28 -2.78 -27.37
C ILE A 507 -0.74 -2.32 -26.03
N CYS A 508 -0.73 -3.20 -25.01
CA CYS A 508 -0.11 -2.94 -23.73
C CYS A 508 0.36 -4.25 -23.09
N GLU A 509 1.55 -4.21 -22.51
CA GLU A 509 2.14 -5.33 -21.78
C GLU A 509 2.82 -4.82 -20.52
N CYS A 510 2.43 -5.38 -19.37
CA CYS A 510 2.94 -5.03 -18.06
C CYS A 510 3.47 -6.28 -17.37
N PRO A 511 4.76 -6.64 -17.54
CA PRO A 511 5.33 -7.85 -16.96
C PRO A 511 5.46 -7.76 -15.44
N LEU A 512 4.91 -8.75 -14.73
CA LEU A 512 5.01 -8.92 -13.28
C LEU A 512 5.51 -10.34 -12.96
N PRO A 513 6.78 -10.66 -13.27
CA PRO A 513 7.27 -12.04 -13.23
C PRO A 513 7.40 -12.60 -11.81
N LEU A 514 7.39 -11.75 -10.78
CA LEU A 514 7.49 -12.15 -9.39
C LEU A 514 6.08 -12.38 -8.83
N ALA A 515 5.75 -13.63 -8.55
CA ALA A 515 4.44 -14.11 -8.09
C ALA A 515 3.25 -13.71 -9.02
N GLY A 516 3.50 -13.22 -10.23
CA GLY A 516 2.48 -12.65 -11.10
C GLY A 516 1.90 -11.32 -10.60
N LYS A 517 2.53 -10.67 -9.63
CA LYS A 517 1.99 -9.51 -8.91
C LYS A 517 2.93 -8.32 -8.86
N PHE A 518 4.24 -8.53 -8.97
CA PHE A 518 5.22 -7.45 -8.86
C PHE A 518 6.48 -7.70 -9.71
N THR A 519 7.29 -6.68 -9.84
CA THR A 519 8.54 -6.71 -10.61
C THR A 519 9.70 -6.15 -9.77
N SER A 520 10.94 -6.40 -10.22
CA SER A 520 12.15 -5.77 -9.69
C SER A 520 12.56 -4.51 -10.47
N ALA A 521 11.76 -4.08 -11.44
CA ALA A 521 12.02 -2.87 -12.19
C ALA A 521 12.05 -1.62 -11.27
N PRO A 522 12.82 -0.59 -11.63
CA PRO A 522 12.81 0.69 -10.92
C PRO A 522 11.42 1.31 -10.88
N MET A 523 11.13 2.08 -9.82
CA MET A 523 9.79 2.65 -9.61
C MET A 523 9.31 3.52 -10.79
N GLU A 524 10.20 4.27 -11.43
CA GLU A 524 9.88 5.10 -12.60
C GLU A 524 9.36 4.28 -13.78
N GLU A 525 9.94 3.10 -14.03
CA GLU A 525 9.48 2.19 -15.08
C GLU A 525 8.12 1.61 -14.73
N VAL A 526 7.92 1.23 -13.46
CA VAL A 526 6.65 0.67 -12.98
C VAL A 526 5.53 1.71 -13.05
N ILE A 527 5.81 2.97 -12.71
CA ILE A 527 4.88 4.09 -12.85
C ILE A 527 4.49 4.27 -14.33
N SER A 528 5.48 4.37 -15.21
CA SER A 528 5.25 4.56 -16.65
C SER A 528 4.46 3.42 -17.28
N MET A 529 4.74 2.18 -16.85
CA MET A 529 4.00 0.99 -17.25
C MET A 529 2.53 1.04 -16.81
N GLY A 530 2.29 1.45 -15.56
CA GLY A 530 0.95 1.62 -15.02
C GLY A 530 0.16 2.73 -15.72
N GLU A 531 0.78 3.88 -15.99
CA GLU A 531 0.18 4.99 -16.72
C GLU A 531 -0.20 4.57 -18.15
N ASN A 532 0.66 3.82 -18.84
CA ASN A 532 0.35 3.31 -20.17
C ASN A 532 -0.90 2.42 -20.13
N LEU A 533 -0.99 1.46 -19.20
CA LEU A 533 -2.18 0.62 -19.07
C LEU A 533 -3.44 1.44 -18.78
N VAL A 534 -3.36 2.39 -17.83
CA VAL A 534 -4.50 3.26 -17.50
C VAL A 534 -4.97 4.05 -18.73
N ASN A 535 -4.04 4.63 -19.49
CA ASN A 535 -4.36 5.39 -20.70
C ASN A 535 -5.00 4.50 -21.77
N GLN A 536 -4.50 3.29 -22.01
CA GLN A 536 -5.11 2.33 -22.94
C GLN A 536 -6.53 1.95 -22.51
N LEU A 537 -6.75 1.64 -21.22
CA LEU A 537 -8.08 1.28 -20.73
C LEU A 537 -9.04 2.48 -20.78
N ARG A 538 -8.57 3.70 -20.51
CA ARG A 538 -9.35 4.94 -20.68
C ARG A 538 -9.77 5.14 -22.14
N SER A 539 -8.87 4.92 -23.10
CA SER A 539 -9.19 5.02 -24.52
C SER A 539 -10.21 3.95 -24.98
N LYS A 540 -10.34 2.86 -24.23
CA LYS A 540 -11.33 1.79 -24.44
C LYS A 540 -12.61 1.97 -23.59
N GLY A 541 -12.86 3.17 -23.05
CA GLY A 541 -14.10 3.53 -22.37
C GLY A 541 -14.16 3.22 -20.88
N HIS A 542 -13.02 2.89 -20.21
CA HIS A 542 -13.02 2.75 -18.76
C HIS A 542 -13.20 4.10 -18.06
N VAL A 543 -14.19 4.23 -17.19
CA VAL A 543 -14.55 5.51 -16.55
C VAL A 543 -14.26 5.55 -15.05
N HIS A 544 -14.06 4.40 -14.39
CA HIS A 544 -13.83 4.36 -12.96
C HIS A 544 -12.42 4.84 -12.58
N LEU A 545 -12.24 5.16 -11.30
CA LEU A 545 -11.08 5.89 -10.79
C LEU A 545 -9.74 5.18 -11.05
N ASP A 546 -9.63 3.90 -10.70
CA ASP A 546 -8.39 3.11 -10.80
C ASP A 546 -8.66 1.74 -11.45
N PRO A 547 -8.39 1.58 -12.76
CA PRO A 547 -8.61 0.31 -13.45
C PRO A 547 -7.67 -0.81 -13.00
N ILE A 548 -6.48 -0.50 -12.49
CA ILE A 548 -5.53 -1.50 -11.99
C ILE A 548 -6.11 -2.17 -10.74
N TYR A 549 -6.62 -1.39 -9.82
CA TYR A 549 -7.32 -1.91 -8.64
C TYR A 549 -8.67 -2.54 -8.97
N SER A 550 -9.39 -2.06 -10.00
CA SER A 550 -10.60 -2.75 -10.48
C SER A 550 -10.28 -4.20 -10.83
N ILE A 551 -9.19 -4.45 -11.56
CA ILE A 551 -8.75 -5.80 -11.92
C ILE A 551 -8.42 -6.61 -10.65
N LEU A 552 -7.61 -6.06 -9.74
CA LEU A 552 -7.22 -6.75 -8.50
C LEU A 552 -8.44 -7.20 -7.68
N PHE A 553 -9.42 -6.32 -7.53
CA PHE A 553 -10.50 -6.48 -6.57
C PHE A 553 -11.71 -7.26 -7.09
N PHE A 554 -11.78 -7.68 -8.35
CA PHE A 554 -12.85 -8.59 -8.79
C PHE A 554 -12.90 -9.89 -7.97
N THR A 555 -11.77 -10.32 -7.42
CA THR A 555 -11.63 -11.56 -6.64
C THR A 555 -11.49 -11.34 -5.13
N ALA A 556 -11.59 -10.10 -4.63
CA ALA A 556 -11.35 -9.75 -3.23
C ALA A 556 -12.60 -9.95 -2.36
N THR A 557 -12.67 -11.01 -1.58
CA THR A 557 -13.86 -11.41 -0.80
C THR A 557 -14.09 -10.63 0.49
N HIS A 558 -13.21 -9.71 0.86
CA HIS A 558 -13.44 -8.78 1.98
C HIS A 558 -14.30 -7.56 1.58
N LEU A 559 -14.51 -7.35 0.27
CA LEU A 559 -15.38 -6.29 -0.24
C LEU A 559 -16.84 -6.79 -0.39
N PRO A 560 -17.85 -5.91 -0.24
CA PRO A 560 -19.24 -6.30 -0.23
C PRO A 560 -19.77 -6.75 -1.60
N TYR A 561 -21.01 -7.29 -1.59
CA TYR A 561 -21.80 -7.81 -2.71
C TYR A 561 -21.15 -9.04 -3.37
N ALA A 562 -21.08 -9.07 -4.71
CA ALA A 562 -20.69 -10.27 -5.46
C ALA A 562 -19.21 -10.25 -5.84
N ARG A 563 -18.55 -11.41 -5.66
CA ARG A 563 -17.12 -11.60 -6.01
C ARG A 563 -16.90 -12.87 -6.80
N LEU A 564 -15.96 -12.78 -7.74
CA LEU A 564 -15.48 -13.94 -8.48
C LEU A 564 -14.54 -14.75 -7.60
N THR A 565 -14.76 -16.05 -7.53
CA THR A 565 -13.91 -16.99 -6.80
C THR A 565 -13.66 -18.25 -7.62
N ALA A 566 -12.70 -19.07 -7.23
CA ALA A 566 -12.42 -20.37 -7.86
C ALA A 566 -13.61 -21.36 -7.75
N THR A 567 -14.58 -21.09 -6.87
CA THR A 567 -15.78 -21.93 -6.70
C THR A 567 -17.02 -21.38 -7.42
N GLY A 568 -16.94 -20.14 -7.93
CA GLY A 568 -18.05 -19.48 -8.58
C GLY A 568 -18.19 -18.01 -8.16
N ILE A 569 -19.32 -17.39 -8.50
CA ILE A 569 -19.68 -16.05 -8.03
C ILE A 569 -20.35 -16.19 -6.66
N VAL A 570 -19.76 -15.56 -5.64
CA VAL A 570 -20.20 -15.63 -4.25
C VAL A 570 -20.84 -14.29 -3.85
N ASP A 571 -22.01 -14.33 -3.26
CA ASP A 571 -22.56 -13.21 -2.50
C ASP A 571 -21.89 -13.16 -1.13
N ILE A 572 -21.16 -12.09 -0.87
CA ILE A 572 -20.31 -11.97 0.33
C ILE A 572 -21.15 -11.86 1.60
N LYS A 573 -22.32 -11.25 1.52
CA LYS A 573 -23.19 -11.08 2.71
C LYS A 573 -23.77 -12.40 3.21
N SER A 574 -24.21 -13.25 2.29
CA SER A 574 -24.78 -14.56 2.63
C SER A 574 -23.74 -15.69 2.67
N GLY A 575 -22.57 -15.50 2.07
CA GLY A 575 -21.55 -16.54 1.87
C GLY A 575 -21.96 -17.60 0.84
N GLN A 576 -23.07 -17.41 0.11
CA GLN A 576 -23.60 -18.40 -0.83
C GLN A 576 -22.96 -18.25 -2.22
N ILE A 577 -22.70 -19.41 -2.86
CA ILE A 577 -22.34 -19.45 -4.27
C ILE A 577 -23.64 -19.29 -5.08
N VAL A 578 -23.77 -18.13 -5.75
CA VAL A 578 -24.95 -17.82 -6.58
C VAL A 578 -24.82 -18.43 -7.98
N VAL A 579 -23.60 -18.41 -8.53
CA VAL A 579 -23.29 -19.02 -9.83
C VAL A 579 -22.08 -19.94 -9.63
N PRO A 580 -22.23 -21.25 -9.83
CA PRO A 580 -21.11 -22.18 -9.64
C PRO A 580 -20.06 -22.05 -10.72
N ALA A 581 -18.80 -22.36 -10.36
CA ALA A 581 -17.72 -22.46 -11.34
C ALA A 581 -17.92 -23.66 -12.25
N LEU A 582 -17.48 -23.52 -13.49
CA LEU A 582 -17.50 -24.56 -14.52
C LEU A 582 -16.14 -25.28 -14.60
N PRO A 583 -16.09 -26.55 -15.00
CA PRO A 583 -14.81 -27.15 -15.37
C PRO A 583 -14.12 -26.35 -16.48
N LEU A 584 -12.80 -26.28 -16.46
CA LEU A 584 -12.02 -25.79 -17.57
C LEU A 584 -11.96 -26.90 -18.63
N PRO A 585 -12.40 -26.67 -19.90
CA PRO A 585 -12.50 -27.70 -20.93
C PRO A 585 -11.17 -28.37 -21.30
#